data_82f3808fc4040b9296850c5b5dd78e22
#
_entry.id   82f3808fc4040b9296850c5b5dd78e22
#
_cell.length_a   1.000
_cell.length_b   1.000
_cell.length_c   1.000
_cell.angle_alpha   90.00
_cell.angle_beta   90.00
_cell.angle_gamma   90.00
#
_symmetry.space_group_name_H-M   'P 1'
#
loop_
_entity.id
_entity.type
_entity.pdbx_description
1 polymer ?
#
loop_
_entity_poly.entity_id
_entity_poly.type
_entity_poly.pdbx_seq_one_letter_code
_entity_poly.pdbx_strand_id
1 'polypeptide(L)'
;ASMQHINRDSYYGAGMDPNAYGKTTDLTWVAGAQYIYKFAKCLFLPADLTVGLEYNEDYLKDNMWGYNRTTDQTVRIVSAYAQNEWKNERWGILIGGRLDKHNLIKGLIFSPRANFRYNPTENINLRASYSYGFRAPQAFDEDLHIDNVGGTVSMIRLADDLRVEKSQSVSVSADIYHSWGDWQGNFLVEFLFNFFQSNSSIFNNIVKKCRHD
;
A
#
# COMPACT_ATOMS: atom_id res chain seq x y z
N ALA A 1 5.35 -10.75 -14.76
CA ALA A 1 5.98 -9.42 -14.84
C ALA A 1 5.02 -8.43 -15.47
N SER A 2 5.06 -7.18 -15.04
CA SER A 2 4.32 -6.05 -15.62
C SER A 2 5.23 -4.83 -15.72
N MET A 3 4.93 -3.95 -16.70
CA MET A 3 5.64 -2.70 -16.89
C MET A 3 4.64 -1.63 -17.31
N GLN A 4 4.80 -0.44 -16.76
CA GLN A 4 4.03 0.76 -17.13
C GLN A 4 5.00 1.90 -17.41
N HIS A 5 4.75 2.63 -18.48
CA HIS A 5 5.50 3.84 -18.82
C HIS A 5 4.52 4.97 -19.08
N ILE A 6 4.69 6.09 -18.36
CA ILE A 6 3.85 7.28 -18.47
C ILE A 6 4.74 8.46 -18.84
N ASN A 7 4.35 9.17 -19.89
CA ASN A 7 4.86 10.50 -20.20
C ASN A 7 3.70 11.48 -20.11
N ARG A 8 3.86 12.52 -19.30
CA ARG A 8 2.83 13.52 -19.05
C ARG A 8 3.40 14.91 -19.21
N ASP A 9 2.73 15.72 -20.02
CA ASP A 9 2.93 17.16 -20.08
C ASP A 9 1.85 17.82 -19.21
N SER A 10 2.24 18.67 -18.29
CA SER A 10 1.37 19.30 -17.31
C SER A 10 1.48 20.81 -17.36
N TYR A 11 0.35 21.49 -17.22
CA TYR A 11 0.28 22.95 -17.08
C TYR A 11 -0.34 23.27 -15.74
N TYR A 12 0.41 23.97 -14.88
CA TYR A 12 -0.02 24.37 -13.55
C TYR A 12 -0.38 25.85 -13.58
N GLY A 13 -1.61 26.18 -13.90
CA GLY A 13 -2.08 27.56 -13.93
C GLY A 13 -3.13 27.82 -15.00
N ALA A 14 -3.65 29.06 -15.04
CA ALA A 14 -4.60 29.49 -16.05
C ALA A 14 -3.85 29.97 -17.31
N GLY A 15 -4.37 29.61 -18.49
CA GLY A 15 -3.95 30.23 -19.75
C GLY A 15 -2.68 29.66 -20.39
N MET A 16 -2.28 28.44 -20.10
CA MET A 16 -1.07 27.81 -20.67
C MET A 16 0.19 28.65 -20.50
N ASP A 17 0.38 29.25 -19.32
CA ASP A 17 1.58 30.00 -19.02
C ASP A 17 2.81 29.10 -19.21
N PRO A 18 3.80 29.48 -20.06
CA PRO A 18 5.03 28.73 -20.25
C PRO A 18 5.81 28.49 -18.94
N ASN A 19 5.63 29.38 -17.96
CA ASN A 19 6.25 29.23 -16.65
C ASN A 19 5.55 28.18 -15.78
N ALA A 20 4.34 27.80 -16.12
CA ALA A 20 3.58 26.77 -15.41
C ALA A 20 3.68 25.38 -16.06
N TYR A 21 4.53 25.21 -17.07
CA TYR A 21 4.72 23.96 -17.79
C TYR A 21 5.65 23.00 -17.05
N GLY A 22 5.25 21.73 -17.02
CA GLY A 22 6.06 20.63 -16.46
C GLY A 22 5.99 19.38 -17.33
N LYS A 23 7.02 18.56 -17.25
CA LYS A 23 7.10 17.27 -17.92
C LYS A 23 7.47 16.18 -16.94
N THR A 24 6.62 15.16 -16.86
CA THR A 24 6.82 14.00 -16.02
C THR A 24 7.07 12.77 -16.86
N THR A 25 8.05 11.97 -16.50
CA THR A 25 8.29 10.63 -17.02
C THR A 25 8.29 9.68 -15.84
N ASP A 26 7.46 8.64 -15.92
CA ASP A 26 7.33 7.60 -14.92
C ASP A 26 7.50 6.24 -15.59
N LEU A 27 8.36 5.40 -15.06
CA LEU A 27 8.58 4.03 -15.50
C LEU A 27 8.52 3.10 -14.30
N THR A 28 7.43 2.35 -14.21
CA THR A 28 7.24 1.34 -13.17
C THR A 28 7.32 -0.05 -13.77
N TRP A 29 8.05 -0.96 -13.14
CA TRP A 29 8.03 -2.37 -13.50
C TRP A 29 8.09 -3.28 -12.27
N VAL A 30 7.41 -4.42 -12.40
CA VAL A 30 7.31 -5.44 -11.35
C VAL A 30 7.61 -6.79 -11.96
N ALA A 31 8.49 -7.55 -11.32
CA ALA A 31 8.75 -8.93 -11.65
C ALA A 31 8.69 -9.79 -10.39
N GLY A 32 8.06 -10.95 -10.49
CA GLY A 32 7.97 -11.87 -9.36
C GLY A 32 7.84 -13.31 -9.80
N ALA A 33 8.19 -14.20 -8.88
CA ALA A 33 8.00 -15.63 -9.01
C ALA A 33 7.46 -16.18 -7.70
N GLN A 34 6.54 -17.14 -7.80
CA GLN A 34 6.00 -17.84 -6.63
C GLN A 34 5.96 -19.33 -6.88
N TYR A 35 6.07 -20.08 -5.80
CA TYR A 35 5.93 -21.53 -5.79
C TYR A 35 4.90 -21.93 -4.74
N ILE A 36 4.01 -22.84 -5.11
CA ILE A 36 2.97 -23.37 -4.23
C ILE A 36 3.22 -24.85 -4.04
N TYR A 37 3.37 -25.27 -2.78
CA TYR A 37 3.50 -26.67 -2.41
C TYR A 37 2.29 -27.12 -1.59
N LYS A 38 1.67 -28.20 -2.02
CA LYS A 38 0.48 -28.76 -1.36
C LYS A 38 0.88 -29.90 -0.46
N PHE A 39 0.70 -29.74 0.83
CA PHE A 39 0.85 -30.80 1.82
C PHE A 39 -0.46 -31.58 1.96
N ALA A 40 -0.40 -32.91 1.84
CA ALA A 40 -1.53 -33.76 2.18
C ALA A 40 -1.94 -33.60 3.66
N LYS A 41 -0.95 -33.34 4.53
CA LYS A 41 -1.13 -32.98 5.95
C LYS A 41 0.08 -32.19 6.43
N CYS A 42 -0.17 -31.02 7.03
CA CYS A 42 0.83 -30.21 7.72
C CYS A 42 0.26 -29.85 9.10
N LEU A 43 0.91 -30.33 10.16
CA LEU A 43 0.46 -30.26 11.55
C LEU A 43 -0.88 -31.00 11.77
N PHE A 44 -2.01 -30.41 11.49
CA PHE A 44 -3.35 -30.94 11.81
C PHE A 44 -4.30 -31.07 10.61
N LEU A 45 -4.08 -30.33 9.51
CA LEU A 45 -4.92 -30.31 8.31
C LEU A 45 -4.07 -30.37 7.02
N PRO A 46 -4.67 -30.68 5.86
CA PRO A 46 -4.06 -30.36 4.57
C PRO A 46 -3.69 -28.88 4.49
N ALA A 47 -2.60 -28.56 3.83
CA ALA A 47 -2.13 -27.18 3.77
C ALA A 47 -1.48 -26.84 2.44
N ASP A 48 -1.63 -25.60 2.03
CA ASP A 48 -0.99 -25.01 0.86
C ASP A 48 0.07 -23.99 1.33
N LEU A 49 1.35 -24.33 1.15
CA LEU A 49 2.45 -23.40 1.40
C LEU A 49 2.75 -22.63 0.13
N THR A 50 2.67 -21.31 0.21
CA THR A 50 3.09 -20.39 -0.87
C THR A 50 4.34 -19.65 -0.43
N VAL A 51 5.37 -19.68 -1.26
CA VAL A 51 6.58 -18.88 -1.09
C VAL A 51 6.84 -18.10 -2.36
N GLY A 52 7.38 -16.90 -2.25
CA GLY A 52 7.65 -16.09 -3.43
C GLY A 52 8.64 -14.98 -3.19
N LEU A 53 9.15 -14.48 -4.31
CA LEU A 53 10.04 -13.34 -4.42
C LEU A 53 9.45 -12.35 -5.40
N GLU A 54 9.63 -11.06 -5.13
CA GLU A 54 9.14 -9.97 -5.96
C GLU A 54 10.17 -8.84 -5.98
N TYR A 55 10.33 -8.25 -7.15
CA TYR A 55 11.08 -7.02 -7.36
C TYR A 55 10.18 -5.97 -7.97
N ASN A 56 10.19 -4.79 -7.37
CA ASN A 56 9.47 -3.62 -7.86
C ASN A 56 10.45 -2.45 -8.00
N GLU A 57 10.42 -1.79 -9.14
CA GLU A 57 11.16 -0.56 -9.39
C GLU A 57 10.23 0.47 -10.00
N ASP A 58 10.29 1.67 -9.44
CA ASP A 58 9.57 2.85 -9.87
C ASP A 58 10.56 4.01 -10.05
N TYR A 59 10.70 4.45 -11.29
CA TYR A 59 11.54 5.57 -11.69
C TYR A 59 10.67 6.73 -12.10
N LEU A 60 10.75 7.82 -11.33
CA LEU A 60 10.04 9.06 -11.57
C LEU A 60 11.01 10.18 -11.84
N LYS A 61 10.80 10.88 -12.96
CA LYS A 61 11.46 12.15 -13.26
C LYS A 61 10.41 13.20 -13.58
N ASP A 62 10.38 14.25 -12.78
CA ASP A 62 9.45 15.35 -12.93
C ASP A 62 10.21 16.68 -13.03
N ASN A 63 10.05 17.39 -14.14
CA ASN A 63 10.64 18.69 -14.39
C ASN A 63 9.54 19.74 -14.45
N MET A 64 9.56 20.67 -13.52
CA MET A 64 8.68 21.85 -13.46
C MET A 64 9.50 23.10 -13.74
N TRP A 65 9.57 23.51 -15.00
CA TRP A 65 10.47 24.59 -15.42
C TRP A 65 10.11 25.95 -14.83
N GLY A 66 8.82 26.27 -14.74
CA GLY A 66 8.38 27.53 -14.15
C GLY A 66 8.73 27.71 -12.69
N TYR A 67 8.92 26.61 -11.97
CA TYR A 67 9.31 26.62 -10.57
C TYR A 67 10.78 26.27 -10.35
N ASN A 68 11.55 26.11 -11.45
CA ASN A 68 12.95 25.67 -11.43
C ASN A 68 13.15 24.43 -10.54
N ARG A 69 12.25 23.48 -10.64
CA ARG A 69 12.21 22.29 -9.82
C ARG A 69 12.36 21.05 -10.68
N THR A 70 13.21 20.14 -10.23
CA THR A 70 13.36 18.81 -10.78
C THR A 70 13.29 17.79 -9.65
N THR A 71 12.39 16.83 -9.78
CA THR A 71 12.35 15.64 -8.93
C THR A 71 12.86 14.47 -9.76
N ASP A 72 13.87 13.77 -9.24
CA ASP A 72 14.41 12.55 -9.83
C ASP A 72 14.50 11.52 -8.70
N GLN A 73 13.63 10.52 -8.75
CA GLN A 73 13.48 9.55 -7.69
C GLN A 73 13.41 8.15 -8.25
N THR A 74 14.17 7.25 -7.65
CA THR A 74 14.07 5.81 -7.95
C THR A 74 13.74 5.07 -6.66
N VAL A 75 12.61 4.39 -6.66
CA VAL A 75 12.17 3.49 -5.61
C VAL A 75 12.42 2.06 -6.05
N ARG A 76 13.11 1.27 -5.21
CA ARG A 76 13.36 -0.16 -5.43
C ARG A 76 12.97 -0.95 -4.22
N ILE A 77 12.18 -1.99 -4.43
CA ILE A 77 11.73 -2.88 -3.37
C ILE A 77 12.02 -4.33 -3.78
N VAL A 78 12.83 -5.00 -2.99
CA VAL A 78 13.03 -6.46 -3.07
C VAL A 78 12.26 -7.10 -1.94
N SER A 79 11.42 -8.07 -2.26
CA SER A 79 10.53 -8.70 -1.31
C SER A 79 10.63 -10.21 -1.34
N ALA A 80 10.55 -10.82 -0.17
CA ALA A 80 10.36 -12.25 0.00
C ALA A 80 9.14 -12.49 0.89
N TYR A 81 8.29 -13.43 0.53
CA TYR A 81 7.12 -13.76 1.33
C TYR A 81 6.91 -15.26 1.45
N ALA A 82 6.32 -15.65 2.56
CA ALA A 82 5.86 -17.00 2.80
C ALA A 82 4.51 -16.97 3.52
N GLN A 83 3.62 -17.87 3.15
CA GLN A 83 2.35 -18.08 3.82
C GLN A 83 1.94 -19.53 3.77
N ASN A 84 1.26 -19.99 4.79
CA ASN A 84 0.65 -21.30 4.83
C ASN A 84 -0.84 -21.18 5.09
N GLU A 85 -1.65 -21.88 4.29
CA GLU A 85 -3.09 -21.95 4.42
C GLU A 85 -3.49 -23.38 4.77
N TRP A 86 -4.08 -23.58 5.96
CA TRP A 86 -4.75 -24.81 6.36
C TRP A 86 -6.24 -24.65 6.11
N LYS A 87 -6.84 -25.61 5.43
CA LYS A 87 -8.27 -25.52 5.09
C LYS A 87 -8.98 -26.86 5.05
N ASN A 88 -10.24 -26.82 5.42
CA ASN A 88 -11.25 -27.86 5.18
C ASN A 88 -12.59 -27.17 4.88
N GLU A 89 -13.68 -27.94 4.83
CA GLU A 89 -15.02 -27.41 4.54
C GLU A 89 -15.46 -26.34 5.54
N ARG A 90 -15.15 -26.51 6.83
CA ARG A 90 -15.59 -25.62 7.92
C ARG A 90 -14.58 -24.52 8.27
N TRP A 91 -13.29 -24.82 8.19
CA TRP A 91 -12.23 -23.96 8.68
C TRP A 91 -11.26 -23.58 7.57
N GLY A 92 -10.80 -22.37 7.62
CA GLY A 92 -9.65 -21.88 6.86
C GLY A 92 -8.79 -20.98 7.75
N ILE A 93 -7.50 -21.28 7.85
CA ILE A 93 -6.52 -20.50 8.61
C ILE A 93 -5.36 -20.21 7.67
N LEU A 94 -5.08 -18.95 7.43
CA LEU A 94 -3.91 -18.51 6.70
C LEU A 94 -3.03 -17.68 7.63
N ILE A 95 -1.76 -18.03 7.70
CA ILE A 95 -0.75 -17.26 8.40
C ILE A 95 0.42 -17.04 7.43
N GLY A 96 0.90 -15.82 7.36
CA GLY A 96 2.01 -15.47 6.49
C GLY A 96 2.72 -14.20 6.91
N GLY A 97 3.79 -13.92 6.20
CA GLY A 97 4.56 -12.70 6.37
C GLY A 97 5.36 -12.38 5.12
N ARG A 98 5.65 -11.10 4.96
CA ARG A 98 6.46 -10.54 3.89
C ARG A 98 7.60 -9.75 4.51
N LEU A 99 8.79 -9.92 3.94
CA LEU A 99 9.97 -9.14 4.24
C LEU A 99 10.28 -8.26 3.04
N ASP A 100 10.36 -6.95 3.26
CA ASP A 100 10.65 -5.96 2.23
C ASP A 100 11.97 -5.26 2.52
N LYS A 101 12.82 -5.17 1.50
CA LYS A 101 13.99 -4.31 1.48
C LYS A 101 13.76 -3.17 0.51
N HIS A 102 13.58 -1.99 1.06
CA HIS A 102 13.36 -0.75 0.33
C HIS A 102 14.67 0.06 0.25
N ASN A 103 15.01 0.66 -0.90
CA ASN A 103 16.26 1.41 -1.06
C ASN A 103 16.30 2.69 -0.20
N LEU A 104 15.15 3.35 0.02
CA LEU A 104 15.06 4.59 0.80
C LEU A 104 14.95 4.35 2.31
N ILE A 105 14.85 3.10 2.77
CA ILE A 105 14.63 2.76 4.18
C ILE A 105 15.79 1.96 4.72
N LYS A 106 16.29 2.37 5.89
CA LYS A 106 17.29 1.59 6.63
C LYS A 106 16.64 0.38 7.28
N GLY A 107 17.12 -0.82 6.95
CA GLY A 107 16.64 -2.07 7.53
C GLY A 107 15.67 -2.84 6.65
N LEU A 108 15.14 -3.93 7.21
CA LEU A 108 14.10 -4.77 6.63
C LEU A 108 12.76 -4.43 7.29
N ILE A 109 11.69 -4.50 6.51
CA ILE A 109 10.34 -4.31 7.01
C ILE A 109 9.64 -5.66 6.98
N PHE A 110 9.09 -6.05 8.11
CA PHE A 110 8.30 -7.27 8.23
C PHE A 110 6.82 -6.93 8.32
N SER A 111 6.03 -7.51 7.42
CA SER A 111 4.58 -7.32 7.31
C SER A 111 3.86 -8.65 7.52
N PRO A 112 3.41 -8.96 8.75
CA PRO A 112 2.64 -10.14 9.05
C PRO A 112 1.21 -10.01 8.55
N ARG A 113 0.59 -11.17 8.23
CA ARG A 113 -0.84 -11.28 7.91
C ARG A 113 -1.41 -12.57 8.45
N ALA A 114 -2.67 -12.53 8.85
CA ALA A 114 -3.42 -13.71 9.25
C ALA A 114 -4.87 -13.58 8.79
N ASN A 115 -5.45 -14.68 8.28
CA ASN A 115 -6.86 -14.76 7.95
C ASN A 115 -7.44 -15.99 8.58
N PHE A 116 -8.65 -15.85 9.08
CA PHE A 116 -9.43 -16.92 9.67
C PHE A 116 -10.81 -16.95 9.02
N ARG A 117 -11.25 -18.12 8.62
CA ARG A 117 -12.58 -18.37 8.10
C ARG A 117 -13.23 -19.51 8.88
N TYR A 118 -14.50 -19.35 9.21
CA TYR A 118 -15.30 -20.37 9.83
C TYR A 118 -16.69 -20.42 9.23
N ASN A 119 -17.10 -21.58 8.74
CA ASN A 119 -18.41 -21.88 8.20
C ASN A 119 -19.15 -22.78 9.19
N PRO A 120 -19.92 -22.24 10.15
CA PRO A 120 -20.72 -23.06 11.08
C PRO A 120 -21.78 -23.86 10.35
N THR A 121 -22.33 -23.32 9.28
CA THR A 121 -23.28 -23.95 8.37
C THR A 121 -22.91 -23.62 6.92
N GLU A 122 -23.57 -24.26 5.95
CA GLU A 122 -23.39 -23.94 4.52
C GLU A 122 -23.81 -22.51 4.16
N ASN A 123 -24.68 -21.91 4.98
CA ASN A 123 -25.28 -20.61 4.74
C ASN A 123 -24.63 -19.48 5.54
N ILE A 124 -23.67 -19.77 6.41
CA ILE A 124 -23.03 -18.77 7.26
C ILE A 124 -21.51 -18.86 7.07
N ASN A 125 -20.90 -17.73 6.69
CA ASN A 125 -19.48 -17.61 6.57
C ASN A 125 -18.98 -16.47 7.47
N LEU A 126 -18.19 -16.81 8.47
CA LEU A 126 -17.55 -15.86 9.38
C LEU A 126 -16.09 -15.71 8.99
N ARG A 127 -15.58 -14.47 8.92
CA ARG A 127 -14.19 -14.18 8.58
C ARG A 127 -13.60 -13.18 9.55
N ALA A 128 -12.33 -13.36 9.85
CA ALA A 128 -11.53 -12.38 10.54
C ALA A 128 -10.19 -12.25 9.81
N SER A 129 -9.68 -11.05 9.66
CA SER A 129 -8.38 -10.82 9.05
C SER A 129 -7.55 -9.83 9.86
N TYR A 130 -6.25 -10.00 9.81
CA TYR A 130 -5.27 -9.07 10.29
C TYR A 130 -4.22 -8.86 9.21
N SER A 131 -3.86 -7.61 8.96
CA SER A 131 -2.77 -7.24 8.07
C SER A 131 -1.98 -6.07 8.61
N TYR A 132 -0.69 -6.09 8.31
CA TYR A 132 0.22 -5.00 8.58
C TYR A 132 0.71 -4.43 7.25
N GLY A 133 0.71 -3.10 7.15
CA GLY A 133 1.20 -2.36 6.00
C GLY A 133 2.20 -1.29 6.41
N PHE A 134 2.95 -0.79 5.44
CA PHE A 134 3.83 0.35 5.62
C PHE A 134 3.80 1.25 4.39
N ARG A 135 4.13 2.52 4.59
CA ARG A 135 4.38 3.49 3.53
C ARG A 135 5.76 4.11 3.75
N ALA A 136 6.57 4.08 2.70
CA ALA A 136 7.85 4.77 2.69
C ALA A 136 7.62 6.28 2.50
N PRO A 137 8.42 7.16 3.10
CA PRO A 137 8.37 8.59 2.82
C PRO A 137 8.83 8.82 1.38
N GLN A 138 7.95 9.40 0.56
CA GLN A 138 8.21 9.72 -0.83
C GLN A 138 7.86 11.18 -1.08
N ALA A 139 8.80 11.94 -1.69
CA ALA A 139 8.62 13.37 -1.92
C ALA A 139 7.50 13.67 -2.93
N PHE A 140 7.30 12.80 -3.89
CA PHE A 140 6.39 13.05 -5.01
C PHE A 140 4.92 12.97 -4.60
N ASP A 141 4.54 12.04 -3.74
CA ASP A 141 3.15 11.87 -3.32
C ASP A 141 2.63 13.07 -2.52
N GLU A 142 3.53 13.75 -1.82
CA GLU A 142 3.19 14.91 -0.99
C GLU A 142 3.12 16.22 -1.78
N ASP A 143 3.67 16.25 -2.99
CA ASP A 143 3.94 17.49 -3.72
C ASP A 143 3.06 17.70 -4.95
N LEU A 144 2.05 16.88 -5.13
CA LEU A 144 1.05 17.02 -6.20
C LEU A 144 0.12 18.23 -5.98
N HIS A 145 0.17 18.89 -4.84
CA HIS A 145 -0.66 20.03 -4.48
C HIS A 145 0.18 21.30 -4.52
N ILE A 146 0.26 21.93 -5.69
CA ILE A 146 0.72 23.32 -5.80
C ILE A 146 -0.45 24.19 -5.34
N ASP A 147 -0.42 24.55 -4.08
CA ASP A 147 -1.54 25.22 -3.40
C ASP A 147 -1.63 26.72 -3.65
N ASN A 148 -0.83 27.30 -4.57
CA ASN A 148 -0.87 28.74 -4.81
C ASN A 148 -0.81 29.13 -6.28
N VAL A 149 -1.96 29.37 -6.81
CA VAL A 149 -2.20 30.26 -7.94
C VAL A 149 -2.03 31.71 -7.43
N GLY A 150 -0.82 32.21 -7.27
CA GLY A 150 -0.70 33.62 -6.86
C GLY A 150 0.57 34.08 -6.17
N GLY A 151 1.70 33.37 -6.27
CA GLY A 151 2.95 34.06 -6.02
C GLY A 151 4.00 33.43 -5.10
N THR A 152 3.70 32.50 -4.22
CA THR A 152 4.74 31.82 -3.41
C THR A 152 4.69 30.32 -3.60
N VAL A 153 5.74 29.76 -4.17
CA VAL A 153 5.89 28.31 -4.33
C VAL A 153 6.25 27.71 -2.98
N SER A 154 5.38 26.87 -2.44
CA SER A 154 5.70 26.02 -1.29
C SER A 154 6.52 24.83 -1.78
N MET A 155 7.80 24.76 -1.40
CA MET A 155 8.62 23.57 -1.67
C MET A 155 8.55 22.63 -0.49
N ILE A 156 8.07 21.40 -0.73
CA ILE A 156 8.12 20.33 0.27
C ILE A 156 9.53 19.73 0.24
N ARG A 157 10.21 19.77 1.37
CA ARG A 157 11.47 19.04 1.58
C ARG A 157 11.22 17.91 2.54
N LEU A 158 11.61 16.70 2.15
CA LEU A 158 11.63 15.58 3.07
C LEU A 158 12.64 15.86 4.19
N ALA A 159 12.22 15.73 5.43
CA ALA A 159 13.14 15.81 6.57
C ALA A 159 14.02 14.55 6.61
N ASP A 160 15.29 14.71 7.00
CA ASP A 160 16.28 13.61 7.03
C ASP A 160 15.91 12.49 8.04
N ASP A 161 15.03 12.79 8.99
CA ASP A 161 14.58 11.91 10.07
C ASP A 161 13.20 11.26 9.81
N LEU A 162 12.66 11.40 8.59
CA LEU A 162 11.39 10.77 8.23
C LEU A 162 11.47 9.26 8.39
N ARG A 163 10.52 8.74 9.12
CA ARG A 163 10.37 7.31 9.37
C ARG A 163 9.21 6.76 8.54
N VAL A 164 9.24 5.45 8.39
CA VAL A 164 8.18 4.68 7.74
C VAL A 164 6.87 4.86 8.51
N GLU A 165 5.82 5.21 7.81
CA GLU A 165 4.45 5.12 8.32
C GLU A 165 4.03 3.66 8.39
N LYS A 166 3.34 3.29 9.44
CA LYS A 166 2.90 1.92 9.70
C LYS A 166 1.40 1.89 9.88
N SER A 167 0.76 0.88 9.31
CA SER A 167 -0.67 0.65 9.49
C SER A 167 -0.93 -0.78 9.93
N GLN A 168 -1.92 -0.95 10.75
CA GLN A 168 -2.45 -2.26 11.13
C GLN A 168 -3.95 -2.23 10.88
N SER A 169 -4.44 -3.26 10.20
CA SER A 169 -5.85 -3.39 9.88
C SER A 169 -6.38 -4.70 10.43
N VAL A 170 -7.51 -4.63 11.11
CA VAL A 170 -8.28 -5.77 11.56
C VAL A 170 -9.66 -5.69 10.92
N SER A 171 -10.11 -6.74 10.27
CA SER A 171 -11.50 -6.84 9.83
C SER A 171 -12.17 -8.09 10.37
N VAL A 172 -13.46 -7.96 10.65
CA VAL A 172 -14.35 -9.07 11.02
C VAL A 172 -15.61 -8.96 10.20
N SER A 173 -16.01 -10.05 9.55
CA SER A 173 -17.23 -10.06 8.74
C SER A 173 -18.04 -11.32 8.96
N ALA A 174 -19.36 -11.19 8.79
CA ALA A 174 -20.32 -12.26 8.74
C ALA A 174 -21.14 -12.17 7.45
N ASP A 175 -21.21 -13.25 6.72
CA ASP A 175 -21.88 -13.39 5.45
C ASP A 175 -22.95 -14.49 5.60
N ILE A 176 -24.21 -14.11 5.45
CA ILE A 176 -25.38 -14.97 5.71
C ILE A 176 -26.18 -15.11 4.43
N TYR A 177 -26.31 -16.31 3.93
CA TYR A 177 -27.11 -16.66 2.75
C TYR A 177 -28.44 -17.28 3.19
N HIS A 178 -29.51 -16.86 2.55
CA HIS A 178 -30.81 -17.45 2.77
C HIS A 178 -31.61 -17.56 1.48
N SER A 179 -32.30 -18.67 1.30
CA SER A 179 -33.17 -18.93 0.15
C SER A 179 -34.63 -19.03 0.60
N TRP A 180 -35.50 -18.26 -0.08
CA TRP A 180 -36.96 -18.29 0.13
C TRP A 180 -37.65 -18.70 -1.19
N GLY A 181 -37.88 -19.98 -1.40
CA GLY A 181 -38.39 -20.48 -2.67
C GLY A 181 -37.41 -20.17 -3.80
N ASP A 182 -37.84 -19.42 -4.80
CA ASP A 182 -37.01 -19.01 -5.95
C ASP A 182 -36.12 -17.78 -5.67
N TRP A 183 -36.24 -17.14 -4.50
CA TRP A 183 -35.47 -15.99 -4.11
C TRP A 183 -34.25 -16.39 -3.31
N GLN A 184 -33.11 -15.77 -3.65
CA GLN A 184 -31.87 -15.89 -2.88
C GLN A 184 -31.45 -14.54 -2.34
N GLY A 185 -31.21 -14.46 -1.04
CA GLY A 185 -30.71 -13.26 -0.37
C GLY A 185 -29.35 -13.50 0.27
N ASN A 186 -28.54 -12.45 0.28
CA ASN A 186 -27.26 -12.39 0.98
C ASN A 186 -27.26 -11.16 1.90
N PHE A 187 -26.86 -11.35 3.16
CA PHE A 187 -26.67 -10.30 4.12
C PHE A 187 -25.23 -10.32 4.62
N LEU A 188 -24.46 -9.26 4.27
CA LEU A 188 -23.09 -9.08 4.68
C LEU A 188 -22.98 -7.97 5.71
N VAL A 189 -22.33 -8.24 6.82
CA VAL A 189 -21.90 -7.26 7.82
C VAL A 189 -20.40 -7.32 7.92
N GLU A 190 -19.72 -6.17 7.85
CA GLU A 190 -18.28 -6.05 8.00
C GLU A 190 -17.92 -4.91 8.93
N PHE A 191 -16.99 -5.16 9.84
CA PHE A 191 -16.35 -4.16 10.69
C PHE A 191 -14.87 -4.10 10.33
N LEU A 192 -14.39 -2.89 10.05
CA LEU A 192 -12.99 -2.62 9.71
C LEU A 192 -12.40 -1.64 10.73
N PHE A 193 -11.30 -2.02 11.35
CA PHE A 193 -10.53 -1.20 12.29
C PHE A 193 -9.14 -0.98 11.73
N ASN A 194 -8.76 0.28 11.55
CA ASN A 194 -7.44 0.68 11.07
C ASN A 194 -6.72 1.48 12.14
N PHE A 195 -5.49 1.06 12.47
CA PHE A 195 -4.59 1.76 13.37
C PHE A 195 -3.41 2.29 12.56
N PHE A 196 -3.24 3.61 12.55
CA PHE A 196 -2.13 4.27 11.87
C PHE A 196 -1.14 4.79 12.88
N GLN A 197 0.12 4.44 12.69
CA GLN A 197 1.25 5.05 13.39
C GLN A 197 1.96 5.96 12.42
N SER A 198 1.55 7.24 12.39
CA SER A 198 2.24 8.30 11.67
C SER A 198 3.25 8.97 12.61
N ASN A 199 4.42 9.31 12.11
CA ASN A 199 5.35 10.17 12.84
C ASN A 199 4.88 11.63 12.72
N SER A 200 4.25 12.11 13.77
CA SER A 200 3.70 13.48 13.89
C SER A 200 4.74 14.61 13.87
N SER A 201 6.00 14.35 13.48
CA SER A 201 7.03 15.40 13.37
C SER A 201 6.74 16.41 12.26
N ILE A 202 5.99 16.03 11.21
CA ILE A 202 5.62 16.95 10.12
C ILE A 202 4.66 18.03 10.64
N PHE A 203 3.66 17.68 11.43
CA PHE A 203 2.69 18.66 11.96
C PHE A 203 3.28 19.64 12.96
N ASN A 204 4.22 19.20 13.79
CA ASN A 204 4.85 20.07 14.78
C ASN A 204 5.81 21.12 14.16
N ASN A 205 6.40 20.84 13.02
CA ASN A 205 7.29 21.78 12.32
C ASN A 205 6.53 22.82 11.48
N ILE A 206 5.37 22.45 10.93
CA ILE A 206 4.49 23.40 10.21
C ILE A 206 3.89 24.41 11.19
N VAL A 207 3.41 23.97 12.35
CA VAL A 207 2.81 24.84 13.37
C VAL A 207 3.83 25.76 14.03
N LYS A 208 5.11 25.38 14.17
CA LYS A 208 6.16 26.23 14.69
C LYS A 208 6.62 27.33 13.74
N LYS A 209 6.46 27.15 12.44
CA LYS A 209 6.86 28.14 11.43
C LYS A 209 5.80 29.20 11.15
N CYS A 210 4.56 28.98 11.54
CA CYS A 210 3.46 29.95 11.43
C CYS A 210 3.32 30.87 12.66
N ARG A 211 4.24 30.81 13.66
CA ARG A 211 4.12 31.57 14.92
C ARG A 211 5.17 32.67 15.13
N HIS A 212 5.98 32.95 14.13
CA HIS A 212 6.92 34.07 14.15
C HIS A 212 7.02 34.65 12.74
N ASP A 213 6.18 35.63 12.45
CA ASP A 213 6.48 36.95 11.87
C ASP A 213 5.23 37.81 11.93
#